data_342176753cb158e23434fe5c97f50c77
#
_entry.id   342176753cb158e23434fe5c97f50c77
#
_cell.length_a   1.000
_cell.length_b   1.000
_cell.length_c   1.000
_cell.angle_alpha   90.00
_cell.angle_beta   90.00
_cell.angle_gamma   90.00
#
_symmetry.space_group_name_H-M   'P 1'
#
loop_
_entity.id
_entity.type
_entity.pdbx_description
1 polymer ?
#
loop_
_entity_poly.entity_id
_entity_poly.type
_entity_poly.pdbx_seq_one_letter_code
_entity_poly.pdbx_strand_id
1 'polypeptide(L)'
;MTWGVLKFGTIEGLRAPLSLVCERMCVISPETLVSALLKLALGVDWISEKFGRVAAVAVLMAALISAGNAFVRYGFDLSSNAWLEIQWYLFAVIVMLGSPLVLKLNEHVRVDLIYGKLGGKAPVYIDLFGLVVFLLPVMLLLTWLSWPLFVKMYLTGEMSSNAGGLVRWPAMMLLPLGFAWVSLQGMSEIIKRVAYLQGTFEMDTHYEKPVQ
;
A
#
# COMPACT_ATOMS: atom_id res chain seq x y z
N MET A 1 -43.05 42.85 66.66
CA MET A 1 -42.78 41.40 66.62
C MET A 1 -43.05 40.90 65.19
N THR A 2 -42.05 40.91 64.35
CA THR A 2 -42.21 40.48 62.95
C THR A 2 -41.18 39.37 62.70
N TRP A 3 -41.68 38.21 62.42
CA TRP A 3 -40.92 37.02 62.12
C TRP A 3 -40.37 37.09 60.69
N GLY A 4 -39.04 37.01 60.55
CA GLY A 4 -38.37 36.95 59.25
C GLY A 4 -38.54 35.56 58.62
N VAL A 5 -39.05 35.55 57.39
CA VAL A 5 -39.18 34.38 56.53
C VAL A 5 -37.83 34.12 55.87
N LEU A 6 -37.18 33.01 56.23
CA LEU A 6 -35.98 32.49 55.50
C LEU A 6 -36.41 32.01 54.13
N LYS A 7 -35.95 32.69 53.07
CA LYS A 7 -36.03 32.22 51.70
C LYS A 7 -35.03 31.08 51.49
N PHE A 8 -35.54 29.86 51.31
CA PHE A 8 -34.77 28.75 50.77
C PHE A 8 -34.42 29.08 49.32
N GLY A 9 -33.13 29.23 49.08
CA GLY A 9 -32.59 29.35 47.71
C GLY A 9 -32.73 28.04 46.98
N THR A 10 -33.45 28.02 45.89
CA THR A 10 -33.61 26.92 44.94
C THR A 10 -32.26 26.58 44.32
N ILE A 11 -31.80 25.35 44.51
CA ILE A 11 -30.63 24.79 43.87
C ILE A 11 -31.01 24.47 42.39
N GLU A 12 -31.01 25.50 41.54
CA GLU A 12 -31.24 25.36 40.09
C GLU A 12 -29.94 25.43 39.30
N GLY A 13 -28.88 24.80 39.75
CA GLY A 13 -27.55 24.92 39.17
C GLY A 13 -26.86 23.61 38.77
N LEU A 14 -27.51 22.45 38.77
CA LEU A 14 -26.84 21.17 38.49
C LEU A 14 -27.66 20.21 37.61
N ARG A 15 -28.20 20.71 36.52
CA ARG A 15 -28.62 19.85 35.41
C ARG A 15 -28.00 20.41 34.12
N ALA A 16 -26.71 20.16 33.92
CA ALA A 16 -26.20 20.15 32.55
C ALA A 16 -27.08 19.18 31.76
N PRO A 17 -27.73 19.61 30.66
CA PRO A 17 -28.66 18.76 29.94
C PRO A 17 -27.84 17.57 29.43
N LEU A 18 -28.31 16.34 29.73
CA LEU A 18 -27.77 15.07 29.25
C LEU A 18 -27.57 15.05 27.70
N SER A 19 -28.29 15.93 26.99
CA SER A 19 -28.10 16.21 25.57
C SER A 19 -26.70 16.71 25.23
N LEU A 20 -26.10 17.61 26.04
CA LEU A 20 -24.75 18.15 25.82
C LEU A 20 -23.64 17.12 26.12
N VAL A 21 -23.90 16.14 26.99
CA VAL A 21 -22.95 15.05 27.27
C VAL A 21 -23.05 13.98 26.17
N CYS A 22 -24.24 13.74 25.61
CA CYS A 22 -24.46 12.82 24.52
C CYS A 22 -23.92 13.38 23.18
N GLU A 23 -23.92 14.69 22.99
CA GLU A 23 -23.37 15.35 21.81
C GLU A 23 -21.83 15.38 21.78
N ARG A 24 -21.17 15.27 22.94
CA ARG A 24 -19.70 15.09 23.04
C ARG A 24 -19.24 13.63 22.99
N MET A 25 -20.14 12.70 23.16
CA MET A 25 -19.86 11.27 23.01
C MET A 25 -20.26 10.83 21.59
N CYS A 26 -19.31 10.82 20.69
CA CYS A 26 -19.33 10.06 19.45
C CYS A 26 -20.23 10.55 18.30
N VAL A 27 -20.00 11.75 17.81
CA VAL A 27 -20.11 11.95 16.35
C VAL A 27 -18.74 12.40 15.87
N ILE A 28 -17.90 11.44 15.50
CA ILE A 28 -16.81 11.71 14.57
C ILE A 28 -17.53 12.26 13.34
N SER A 29 -17.44 13.57 13.11
CA SER A 29 -18.07 14.17 11.92
C SER A 29 -17.55 13.44 10.69
N PRO A 30 -18.37 13.15 9.68
CA PRO A 30 -17.91 12.46 8.47
C PRO A 30 -16.69 13.14 7.84
N GLU A 31 -16.57 14.45 7.98
CA GLU A 31 -15.40 15.24 7.53
C GLU A 31 -14.11 14.88 8.32
N THR A 32 -14.20 14.69 9.64
CA THR A 32 -13.03 14.31 10.45
C THR A 32 -12.59 12.87 10.16
N LEU A 33 -13.52 11.96 9.90
CA LEU A 33 -13.22 10.59 9.50
C LEU A 33 -12.52 10.56 8.13
N VAL A 34 -13.06 11.26 7.14
CA VAL A 34 -12.46 11.34 5.79
C VAL A 34 -11.07 11.95 5.85
N SER A 35 -10.89 13.03 6.63
CA SER A 35 -9.56 13.66 6.78
C SER A 35 -8.54 12.74 7.46
N ALA A 36 -8.95 11.93 8.45
CA ALA A 36 -8.08 10.95 9.10
C ALA A 36 -7.69 9.82 8.13
N LEU A 37 -8.65 9.29 7.36
CA LEU A 37 -8.40 8.26 6.35
C LEU A 37 -7.46 8.77 5.24
N LEU A 38 -7.63 10.02 4.79
CA LEU A 38 -6.72 10.63 3.82
C LEU A 38 -5.30 10.78 4.35
N LYS A 39 -5.12 11.16 5.64
CA LYS A 39 -3.79 11.22 6.25
C LYS A 39 -3.12 9.84 6.30
N LEU A 40 -3.87 8.79 6.61
CA LEU A 40 -3.37 7.42 6.56
C LEU A 40 -2.99 7.01 5.12
N ALA A 41 -3.84 7.32 4.15
CA ALA A 41 -3.56 7.06 2.74
C ALA A 41 -2.28 7.76 2.27
N LEU A 42 -2.08 9.03 2.62
CA LEU A 42 -0.86 9.78 2.31
C LEU A 42 0.38 9.19 3.02
N GLY A 43 0.22 8.65 4.22
CA GLY A 43 1.29 7.93 4.94
C GLY A 43 1.72 6.66 4.20
N VAL A 44 0.76 5.87 3.71
CA VAL A 44 1.04 4.69 2.88
C VAL A 44 1.74 5.10 1.59
N ASP A 45 1.28 6.16 0.94
CA ASP A 45 1.89 6.70 -0.27
C ASP A 45 3.36 7.10 -0.07
N TRP A 46 3.67 7.77 1.05
CA TRP A 46 5.04 8.16 1.38
C TRP A 46 5.97 6.95 1.56
N ILE A 47 5.49 5.88 2.24
CA ILE A 47 6.28 4.65 2.40
C ILE A 47 6.46 3.94 1.04
N SER A 48 5.42 3.90 0.21
CA SER A 48 5.50 3.32 -1.14
C SER A 48 6.52 4.03 -2.03
N GLU A 49 6.67 5.36 -1.90
CA GLU A 49 7.75 6.10 -2.57
C GLU A 49 9.15 5.71 -2.07
N LYS A 50 9.29 5.45 -0.77
CA LYS A 50 10.57 4.97 -0.23
C LYS A 50 10.90 3.58 -0.76
N PHE A 51 9.91 2.68 -0.80
CA PHE A 51 10.07 1.35 -1.37
C PHE A 51 10.41 1.41 -2.86
N GLY A 52 9.77 2.28 -3.63
CA GLY A 52 10.12 2.49 -5.04
C GLY A 52 11.56 2.95 -5.24
N ARG A 53 12.09 3.82 -4.36
CA ARG A 53 13.52 4.20 -4.40
C ARG A 53 14.45 3.03 -4.09
N VAL A 54 14.10 2.18 -3.13
CA VAL A 54 14.84 0.95 -2.84
C VAL A 54 14.81 0.01 -4.06
N ALA A 55 13.66 -0.14 -4.69
CA ALA A 55 13.53 -0.93 -5.92
C ALA A 55 14.40 -0.39 -7.06
N ALA A 56 14.44 0.94 -7.25
CA ALA A 56 15.30 1.57 -8.26
C ALA A 56 16.80 1.31 -8.00
N VAL A 57 17.24 1.39 -6.74
CA VAL A 57 18.62 1.03 -6.37
C VAL A 57 18.88 -0.46 -6.62
N ALA A 58 17.91 -1.34 -6.31
CA ALA A 58 18.02 -2.76 -6.56
C ALA A 58 18.16 -3.10 -8.06
N VAL A 59 17.51 -2.33 -8.96
CA VAL A 59 17.71 -2.46 -10.42
C VAL A 59 19.17 -2.19 -10.78
N LEU A 60 19.73 -1.10 -10.30
CA LEU A 60 21.14 -0.76 -10.56
C LEU A 60 22.08 -1.85 -10.01
N MET A 61 21.84 -2.33 -8.80
CA MET A 61 22.64 -3.40 -8.18
C MET A 61 22.54 -4.69 -8.97
N ALA A 62 21.35 -5.08 -9.42
CA ALA A 62 21.15 -6.28 -10.24
C ALA A 62 21.91 -6.18 -11.56
N ALA A 63 21.89 -5.02 -12.22
CA ALA A 63 22.63 -4.78 -13.44
C ALA A 63 24.15 -4.84 -13.24
N LEU A 64 24.66 -4.23 -12.17
CA LEU A 64 26.10 -4.26 -11.85
C LEU A 64 26.58 -5.67 -11.49
N ILE A 65 25.80 -6.41 -10.72
CA ILE A 65 26.11 -7.82 -10.37
C ILE A 65 26.10 -8.68 -11.64
N SER A 66 25.12 -8.50 -12.52
CA SER A 66 25.05 -9.23 -13.79
C SER A 66 26.26 -8.96 -14.67
N ALA A 67 26.61 -7.68 -14.85
CA ALA A 67 27.79 -7.28 -15.65
C ALA A 67 29.09 -7.80 -15.01
N GLY A 68 29.24 -7.68 -13.69
CA GLY A 68 30.40 -8.17 -12.95
C GLY A 68 30.55 -9.70 -13.05
N ASN A 69 29.44 -10.43 -12.89
CA ASN A 69 29.46 -11.90 -13.05
C ASN A 69 29.84 -12.32 -14.48
N ALA A 70 29.35 -11.62 -15.50
CA ALA A 70 29.73 -11.86 -16.88
C ALA A 70 31.24 -11.59 -17.10
N PHE A 71 31.76 -10.48 -16.58
CA PHE A 71 33.17 -10.14 -16.70
C PHE A 71 34.08 -11.20 -16.05
N VAL A 72 33.76 -11.61 -14.82
CA VAL A 72 34.53 -12.63 -14.08
C VAL A 72 34.45 -13.98 -14.78
N ARG A 73 33.29 -14.35 -15.32
CA ARG A 73 33.10 -15.62 -16.03
C ARG A 73 33.91 -15.68 -17.32
N TYR A 74 33.92 -14.62 -18.13
CA TYR A 74 34.60 -14.60 -19.41
C TYR A 74 36.09 -14.23 -19.30
N GLY A 75 36.49 -13.48 -18.26
CA GLY A 75 37.86 -13.03 -18.07
C GLY A 75 38.74 -14.01 -17.26
N PHE A 76 38.13 -14.73 -16.33
CA PHE A 76 38.84 -15.58 -15.36
C PHE A 76 38.37 -17.05 -15.32
N ASP A 77 37.37 -17.40 -16.16
CA ASP A 77 36.74 -18.74 -16.16
C ASP A 77 36.18 -19.16 -14.79
N LEU A 78 35.84 -18.16 -13.93
CA LEU A 78 35.25 -18.37 -12.62
C LEU A 78 33.75 -18.12 -12.67
N SER A 79 32.97 -19.05 -12.14
CA SER A 79 31.50 -18.90 -12.04
C SER A 79 31.01 -19.36 -10.67
N SER A 80 30.08 -18.58 -10.11
CA SER A 80 29.40 -18.94 -8.87
C SER A 80 27.88 -18.82 -9.04
N ASN A 81 27.16 -19.87 -8.68
CA ASN A 81 25.71 -19.88 -8.69
C ASN A 81 25.13 -18.86 -7.69
N ALA A 82 25.83 -18.54 -6.62
CA ALA A 82 25.39 -17.54 -5.64
C ALA A 82 25.18 -16.16 -6.27
N TRP A 83 26.00 -15.73 -7.24
CA TRP A 83 25.82 -14.46 -7.96
C TRP A 83 24.52 -14.41 -8.76
N LEU A 84 24.14 -15.53 -9.39
CA LEU A 84 22.87 -15.65 -10.13
C LEU A 84 21.69 -15.61 -9.16
N GLU A 85 21.80 -16.27 -8.01
CA GLU A 85 20.73 -16.29 -7.01
C GLU A 85 20.51 -14.92 -6.34
N ILE A 86 21.59 -14.17 -6.08
CA ILE A 86 21.46 -12.79 -5.59
C ILE A 86 20.68 -11.91 -6.59
N GLN A 87 20.89 -12.10 -7.89
CA GLN A 87 20.10 -11.38 -8.91
C GLN A 87 18.61 -11.72 -8.81
N TRP A 88 18.24 -12.98 -8.60
CA TRP A 88 16.84 -13.36 -8.42
C TRP A 88 16.23 -12.76 -7.15
N TYR A 89 17.00 -12.66 -6.07
CA TYR A 89 16.56 -11.98 -4.84
C TYR A 89 16.34 -10.49 -5.09
N LEU A 90 17.23 -9.84 -5.83
CA LEU A 90 17.06 -8.45 -6.21
C LEU A 90 15.84 -8.25 -7.12
N PHE A 91 15.56 -9.18 -8.05
CA PHE A 91 14.33 -9.14 -8.84
C PHE A 91 13.08 -9.26 -7.96
N ALA A 92 13.09 -10.12 -6.95
CA ALA A 92 11.98 -10.19 -5.99
C ALA A 92 11.81 -8.84 -5.24
N VAL A 93 12.89 -8.18 -4.81
CA VAL A 93 12.85 -6.84 -4.21
C VAL A 93 12.27 -5.83 -5.18
N ILE A 94 12.77 -5.79 -6.43
CA ILE A 94 12.31 -4.84 -7.46
C ILE A 94 10.81 -4.97 -7.69
N VAL A 95 10.32 -6.18 -7.88
CA VAL A 95 8.90 -6.42 -8.17
C VAL A 95 8.04 -6.15 -6.94
N MET A 96 8.38 -6.71 -5.79
CA MET A 96 7.52 -6.64 -4.60
C MET A 96 7.51 -5.26 -3.94
N LEU A 97 8.63 -4.53 -3.93
CA LEU A 97 8.69 -3.17 -3.39
C LEU A 97 8.37 -2.10 -4.43
N GLY A 98 8.55 -2.40 -5.73
CA GLY A 98 8.21 -1.46 -6.81
C GLY A 98 6.71 -1.40 -7.13
N SER A 99 6.02 -2.54 -7.06
CA SER A 99 4.59 -2.64 -7.43
C SER A 99 3.67 -1.64 -6.72
N PRO A 100 3.80 -1.36 -5.41
CA PRO A 100 2.97 -0.36 -4.74
C PRO A 100 3.14 1.05 -5.31
N LEU A 101 4.37 1.43 -5.68
CA LEU A 101 4.63 2.72 -6.31
C LEU A 101 4.00 2.81 -7.70
N VAL A 102 4.12 1.76 -8.52
CA VAL A 102 3.49 1.68 -9.85
C VAL A 102 1.97 1.78 -9.73
N LEU A 103 1.37 1.14 -8.71
CA LEU A 103 -0.06 1.27 -8.42
C LEU A 103 -0.44 2.71 -8.05
N LYS A 104 0.36 3.37 -7.20
CA LYS A 104 0.16 4.76 -6.80
C LYS A 104 0.24 5.71 -8.00
N LEU A 105 1.26 5.57 -8.83
CA LEU A 105 1.46 6.40 -10.02
C LEU A 105 0.47 6.09 -11.15
N ASN A 106 -0.31 5.02 -10.99
CA ASN A 106 -1.32 4.62 -11.94
C ASN A 106 -0.75 4.24 -13.32
N GLU A 107 0.52 3.79 -13.34
CA GLU A 107 1.29 3.43 -14.54
C GLU A 107 1.05 1.99 -15.01
N HIS A 108 -0.06 1.37 -14.59
CA HIS A 108 -0.45 0.06 -15.12
C HIS A 108 -0.99 0.18 -16.53
N VAL A 109 -0.72 -0.83 -17.35
CA VAL A 109 -1.30 -0.95 -18.69
C VAL A 109 -2.82 -0.91 -18.58
N ARG A 110 -3.44 0.12 -19.15
CA ARG A 110 -4.89 0.30 -19.19
C ARG A 110 -5.41 -0.02 -20.58
N VAL A 111 -6.64 -0.47 -20.63
CA VAL A 111 -7.31 -0.68 -21.91
C VAL A 111 -7.81 0.67 -22.44
N ASP A 112 -6.97 1.37 -23.18
CA ASP A 112 -7.20 2.72 -23.73
C ASP A 112 -8.52 2.84 -24.50
N LEU A 113 -8.95 1.72 -25.09
CA LEU A 113 -10.20 1.65 -25.84
C LEU A 113 -11.43 1.99 -24.99
N ILE A 114 -11.38 1.68 -23.70
CA ILE A 114 -12.48 1.96 -22.75
C ILE A 114 -12.28 3.35 -22.17
N TYR A 115 -11.10 3.66 -21.64
CA TYR A 115 -10.82 4.92 -20.97
C TYR A 115 -10.92 6.15 -21.90
N GLY A 116 -10.44 6.02 -23.15
CA GLY A 116 -10.47 7.12 -24.12
C GLY A 116 -11.88 7.51 -24.60
N LYS A 117 -12.88 6.67 -24.38
CA LYS A 117 -14.29 6.95 -24.76
C LYS A 117 -15.15 7.44 -23.60
N LEU A 118 -14.68 7.30 -22.37
CA LEU A 118 -15.41 7.64 -21.15
C LEU A 118 -15.00 9.02 -20.67
N GLY A 119 -15.93 9.94 -20.61
CA GLY A 119 -15.74 11.28 -20.07
C GLY A 119 -16.14 11.39 -18.59
N GLY A 120 -15.68 12.44 -17.92
CA GLY A 120 -16.08 12.80 -16.57
C GLY A 120 -15.60 11.83 -15.48
N LYS A 121 -16.50 11.42 -14.59
CA LYS A 121 -16.20 10.55 -13.42
C LYS A 121 -16.21 9.04 -13.70
N ALA A 122 -16.58 8.63 -14.92
CA ALA A 122 -16.73 7.22 -15.27
C ALA A 122 -15.42 6.39 -15.12
N PRO A 123 -14.23 6.88 -15.50
CA PRO A 123 -12.96 6.18 -15.27
C PRO A 123 -12.71 5.86 -13.80
N VAL A 124 -13.07 6.77 -12.89
CA VAL A 124 -12.87 6.60 -11.44
C VAL A 124 -13.72 5.46 -10.89
N TYR A 125 -14.94 5.28 -11.39
CA TYR A 125 -15.80 4.15 -10.99
C TYR A 125 -15.26 2.82 -11.48
N ILE A 126 -14.71 2.77 -12.71
CA ILE A 126 -14.10 1.55 -13.25
C ILE A 126 -12.85 1.18 -12.43
N ASP A 127 -12.00 2.17 -12.13
CA ASP A 127 -10.84 1.95 -11.27
C ASP A 127 -11.24 1.44 -9.89
N LEU A 128 -12.26 2.06 -9.28
CA LEU A 128 -12.75 1.66 -7.97
C LEU A 128 -13.28 0.22 -7.99
N PHE A 129 -14.03 -0.15 -9.01
CA PHE A 129 -14.50 -1.53 -9.22
C PHE A 129 -13.32 -2.51 -9.35
N GLY A 130 -12.33 -2.17 -10.18
CA GLY A 130 -11.12 -2.99 -10.37
C GLY A 130 -10.32 -3.19 -9.08
N LEU A 131 -10.15 -2.12 -8.30
CA LEU A 131 -9.44 -2.17 -7.03
C LEU A 131 -10.16 -3.06 -6.00
N VAL A 132 -11.49 -2.89 -5.85
CA VAL A 132 -12.28 -3.60 -4.83
C VAL A 132 -12.54 -5.06 -5.20
N VAL A 133 -12.88 -5.34 -6.46
CA VAL A 133 -13.33 -6.67 -6.89
C VAL A 133 -12.18 -7.57 -7.32
N PHE A 134 -11.14 -7.01 -7.91
CA PHE A 134 -10.02 -7.81 -8.43
C PHE A 134 -8.76 -7.62 -7.59
N LEU A 135 -8.26 -6.41 -7.42
CA LEU A 135 -6.95 -6.20 -6.79
C LEU A 135 -6.95 -6.66 -5.32
N LEU A 136 -7.85 -6.14 -4.50
CA LEU A 136 -7.85 -6.47 -3.07
C LEU A 136 -8.06 -7.96 -2.78
N PRO A 137 -9.09 -8.64 -3.35
CA PRO A 137 -9.28 -10.06 -3.05
C PRO A 137 -8.10 -10.93 -3.50
N VAL A 138 -7.54 -10.64 -4.68
CA VAL A 138 -6.41 -11.41 -5.22
C VAL A 138 -5.15 -11.19 -4.37
N MET A 139 -4.82 -9.96 -4.03
CA MET A 139 -3.61 -9.65 -3.24
C MET A 139 -3.70 -10.17 -1.81
N LEU A 140 -4.88 -10.11 -1.18
CA LEU A 140 -5.11 -10.71 0.14
C LEU A 140 -5.02 -12.23 0.08
N LEU A 141 -5.58 -12.86 -0.95
CA LEU A 141 -5.46 -14.31 -1.14
C LEU A 141 -4.00 -14.73 -1.34
N LEU A 142 -3.24 -14.01 -2.17
CA LEU A 142 -1.82 -14.27 -2.39
C LEU A 142 -1.00 -14.07 -1.13
N THR A 143 -1.31 -13.06 -0.32
CA THR A 143 -0.69 -12.85 0.99
C THR A 143 -0.94 -14.05 1.89
N TRP A 144 -2.18 -14.52 1.97
CA TRP A 144 -2.58 -15.69 2.78
C TRP A 144 -1.88 -16.97 2.33
N LEU A 145 -1.84 -17.23 1.03
CA LEU A 145 -1.24 -18.46 0.47
C LEU A 145 0.30 -18.44 0.55
N SER A 146 0.94 -17.29 0.43
CA SER A 146 2.40 -17.16 0.49
C SER A 146 2.96 -17.20 1.91
N TRP A 147 2.15 -16.87 2.92
CA TRP A 147 2.57 -16.85 4.32
C TRP A 147 3.06 -18.20 4.84
N PRO A 148 2.28 -19.32 4.72
CA PRO A 148 2.75 -20.63 5.17
C PRO A 148 3.98 -21.11 4.40
N LEU A 149 4.12 -20.75 3.12
CA LEU A 149 5.30 -21.09 2.33
C LEU A 149 6.56 -20.42 2.89
N PHE A 150 6.49 -19.12 3.22
CA PHE A 150 7.57 -18.42 3.88
C PHE A 150 7.92 -19.05 5.24
N VAL A 151 6.93 -19.29 6.09
CA VAL A 151 7.13 -19.88 7.42
C VAL A 151 7.80 -21.25 7.32
N LYS A 152 7.35 -22.11 6.40
CA LYS A 152 7.96 -23.41 6.15
C LYS A 152 9.44 -23.27 5.79
N MET A 153 9.77 -22.42 4.81
CA MET A 153 11.16 -22.24 4.36
C MET A 153 12.06 -21.60 5.43
N TYR A 154 11.49 -20.74 6.26
CA TYR A 154 12.20 -20.14 7.39
C TYR A 154 12.55 -21.17 8.47
N LEU A 155 11.58 -22.04 8.84
CA LEU A 155 11.76 -23.06 9.88
C LEU A 155 12.66 -24.20 9.42
N THR A 156 12.59 -24.58 8.15
CA THR A 156 13.44 -25.67 7.60
C THR A 156 14.85 -25.23 7.25
N GLY A 157 15.09 -23.90 7.16
CA GLY A 157 16.37 -23.38 6.68
C GLY A 157 16.71 -23.84 5.25
N GLU A 158 15.68 -24.04 4.42
CA GLU A 158 15.84 -24.59 3.06
C GLU A 158 16.82 -23.76 2.23
N MET A 159 17.83 -24.43 1.70
CA MET A 159 18.82 -23.85 0.79
C MET A 159 18.46 -24.14 -0.66
N SER A 160 19.04 -23.37 -1.57
CA SER A 160 18.94 -23.64 -2.99
C SER A 160 19.53 -25.01 -3.36
N SER A 161 18.93 -25.66 -4.34
CA SER A 161 19.43 -26.92 -4.88
C SER A 161 20.71 -26.78 -5.72
N ASN A 162 21.11 -25.54 -6.02
CA ASN A 162 22.33 -25.27 -6.78
C ASN A 162 23.58 -25.42 -5.91
N ALA A 163 24.67 -25.88 -6.49
CA ALA A 163 25.97 -25.97 -5.79
C ALA A 163 26.42 -24.57 -5.35
N GLY A 164 26.65 -24.37 -4.02
CA GLY A 164 26.98 -23.07 -3.45
C GLY A 164 25.81 -22.13 -3.39
N GLY A 165 24.57 -22.63 -3.45
CA GLY A 165 23.35 -21.82 -3.43
C GLY A 165 23.06 -21.16 -2.07
N LEU A 166 22.19 -20.14 -2.10
CA LEU A 166 21.83 -19.32 -0.95
C LEU A 166 20.61 -19.87 -0.20
N VAL A 167 20.40 -19.37 1.00
CA VAL A 167 19.21 -19.65 1.83
C VAL A 167 17.97 -18.98 1.21
N ARG A 168 16.90 -19.73 0.98
CA ARG A 168 15.73 -19.27 0.20
C ARG A 168 14.75 -18.36 0.95
N TRP A 169 14.70 -18.43 2.29
CA TRP A 169 13.70 -17.72 3.08
C TRP A 169 13.70 -16.18 2.89
N PRO A 170 14.85 -15.47 2.64
CA PRO A 170 14.79 -14.01 2.49
C PRO A 170 14.01 -13.56 1.24
N ALA A 171 14.19 -14.27 0.12
CA ALA A 171 13.43 -14.01 -1.10
C ALA A 171 11.94 -14.36 -0.90
N MET A 172 11.64 -15.46 -0.20
CA MET A 172 10.27 -15.88 0.06
C MET A 172 9.53 -14.99 1.04
N MET A 173 10.23 -14.30 1.95
CA MET A 173 9.63 -13.29 2.84
C MET A 173 9.09 -12.08 2.06
N LEU A 174 9.73 -11.72 0.96
CA LEU A 174 9.29 -10.60 0.13
C LEU A 174 7.91 -10.81 -0.49
N LEU A 175 7.51 -12.06 -0.76
CA LEU A 175 6.21 -12.37 -1.36
C LEU A 175 5.03 -11.92 -0.46
N PRO A 176 4.85 -12.46 0.76
CA PRO A 176 3.72 -12.05 1.60
C PRO A 176 3.80 -10.58 2.01
N LEU A 177 5.00 -10.03 2.24
CA LEU A 177 5.17 -8.62 2.57
C LEU A 177 4.82 -7.71 1.38
N GLY A 178 5.25 -8.06 0.17
CA GLY A 178 4.94 -7.31 -1.04
C GLY A 178 3.45 -7.31 -1.35
N PHE A 179 2.80 -8.49 -1.35
CA PHE A 179 1.35 -8.59 -1.59
C PHE A 179 0.54 -7.87 -0.52
N ALA A 180 0.90 -7.97 0.76
CA ALA A 180 0.27 -7.22 1.83
C ALA A 180 0.42 -5.71 1.61
N TRP A 181 1.61 -5.25 1.20
CA TRP A 181 1.83 -3.83 0.96
C TRP A 181 1.08 -3.30 -0.26
N VAL A 182 0.99 -4.08 -1.34
CA VAL A 182 0.12 -3.75 -2.50
C VAL A 182 -1.34 -3.67 -2.08
N SER A 183 -1.81 -4.55 -1.18
CA SER A 183 -3.16 -4.48 -0.63
C SER A 183 -3.39 -3.18 0.14
N LEU A 184 -2.44 -2.75 0.98
CA LEU A 184 -2.50 -1.47 1.70
C LEU A 184 -2.50 -0.28 0.75
N GLN A 185 -1.67 -0.30 -0.29
CA GLN A 185 -1.68 0.73 -1.32
C GLN A 185 -3.01 0.75 -2.10
N GLY A 186 -3.57 -0.42 -2.41
CA GLY A 186 -4.90 -0.52 -3.02
C GLY A 186 -5.99 0.10 -2.16
N MET A 187 -5.95 -0.11 -0.83
CA MET A 187 -6.87 0.55 0.10
C MET A 187 -6.67 2.08 0.12
N SER A 188 -5.42 2.56 0.10
CA SER A 188 -5.10 3.99 -0.03
C SER A 188 -5.73 4.59 -1.30
N GLU A 189 -5.59 3.89 -2.42
CA GLU A 189 -6.16 4.33 -3.71
C GLU A 189 -7.70 4.36 -3.69
N ILE A 190 -8.34 3.41 -3.04
CA ILE A 190 -9.80 3.39 -2.85
C ILE A 190 -10.24 4.61 -2.03
N ILE A 191 -9.58 4.89 -0.91
CA ILE A 191 -9.90 6.03 -0.04
C ILE A 191 -9.81 7.35 -0.84
N LYS A 192 -8.73 7.54 -1.61
CA LYS A 192 -8.54 8.74 -2.42
C LYS A 192 -9.61 8.90 -3.50
N ARG A 193 -9.97 7.81 -4.19
CA ARG A 193 -11.02 7.84 -5.22
C ARG A 193 -12.40 8.13 -4.63
N VAL A 194 -12.73 7.55 -3.48
CA VAL A 194 -13.98 7.85 -2.77
C VAL A 194 -14.01 9.32 -2.32
N ALA A 195 -12.91 9.83 -1.76
CA ALA A 195 -12.81 11.24 -1.36
C ALA A 195 -12.93 12.20 -2.56
N TYR A 196 -12.37 11.84 -3.72
CA TYR A 196 -12.54 12.59 -4.97
C TYR A 196 -14.00 12.62 -5.44
N LEU A 197 -14.72 11.49 -5.39
CA LEU A 197 -16.13 11.44 -5.76
C LEU A 197 -17.01 12.28 -4.83
N GLN A 198 -16.62 12.42 -3.56
CA GLN A 198 -17.27 13.28 -2.57
C GLN A 198 -16.88 14.77 -2.70
N GLY A 199 -15.90 15.11 -3.55
CA GLY A 199 -15.42 16.48 -3.74
C GLY A 199 -14.51 17.01 -2.61
N THR A 200 -14.00 16.14 -1.74
CA THR A 200 -13.10 16.49 -0.62
C THR A 200 -11.61 16.35 -0.97
N PHE A 201 -11.29 15.77 -2.11
CA PHE A 201 -9.92 15.57 -2.58
C PHE A 201 -9.85 15.82 -4.09
N GLU A 202 -8.84 16.56 -4.53
CA GLU A 202 -8.56 16.75 -5.96
C GLU A 202 -7.60 15.67 -6.44
N MET A 203 -7.99 14.94 -7.49
CA MET A 203 -7.13 13.99 -8.19
C MET A 203 -6.96 14.44 -9.62
N ASP A 204 -5.75 14.32 -10.13
CA ASP A 204 -5.51 14.41 -11.57
C ASP A 204 -6.11 13.17 -12.23
N THR A 205 -7.24 13.37 -12.90
CA THR A 205 -7.94 12.32 -13.67
C THR A 205 -7.64 12.42 -15.16
N HIS A 206 -6.68 13.30 -15.54
CA HIS A 206 -6.34 13.49 -16.94
C HIS A 206 -5.55 12.28 -17.43
N TYR A 207 -6.14 11.57 -18.40
CA TYR A 207 -5.49 10.46 -19.05
C TYR A 207 -4.57 11.00 -20.16
N GLU A 208 -3.26 10.99 -19.91
CA GLU A 208 -2.28 11.25 -20.95
C GLU A 208 -2.12 9.99 -21.82
N LYS A 209 -2.44 10.13 -23.11
CA LYS A 209 -2.18 9.03 -24.06
C LYS A 209 -0.66 8.81 -24.13
N PRO A 210 -0.18 7.56 -23.98
CA PRO A 210 1.23 7.28 -24.18
C PRO A 210 1.61 7.69 -25.62
N VAL A 211 2.69 8.45 -25.74
CA VAL A 211 3.25 8.84 -27.05
C VAL A 211 3.77 7.57 -27.71
N GLN A 212 3.10 7.15 -28.79
CA GLN A 212 3.54 6.05 -29.65
C GLN A 212 4.60 6.55 -30.62
#